data_0ace2d506db0ccbf8897c273513eb547
#
_entry.id   0ace2d506db0ccbf8897c273513eb547
#
_cell.length_a   1.000
_cell.length_b   1.000
_cell.length_c   1.000
_cell.angle_alpha   90.00
_cell.angle_beta   90.00
_cell.angle_gamma   90.00
#
_symmetry.space_group_name_H-M   'P 1'
#
loop_
_entity.id
_entity.type
_entity.pdbx_description
1 polymer ?
#
loop_
_entity_poly.entity_id
_entity_poly.type
_entity_poly.pdbx_seq_one_letter_code
_entity_poly.pdbx_strand_id
1 'polypeptide(L)'
;MSEGIEAIIKTAKGVREARDYSGTASITTANNKRKTDSVFWKKLLYDWGAGAAIPVAVLAVWQLAGSAGWISPEFLPAPLTILSAFADLTVKGELVHHVGVSIGRAGIGFLIGGILGLLLGTLTGLFRSAAYLLDPSVQILRLVPHLAIAPLIILWFGFGEISKVVIIMSGSFFPLYVNTFMGIRGVDNKLFEVARVLGFSPLQKVRRLILPAALPGILLGLRLSMAVAWIGLVVAELIGSQSGVGFLINEAKQNSNTAVIFVGILIFAVVGKLIDSLFRVIERKFLYWRDSYQG
;
A
#
# COMPACT_ATOMS: atom_id res chain seq x y z
N MET A 1 -63.84 42.16 -18.97
CA MET A 1 -62.79 42.31 -20.01
C MET A 1 -61.56 43.10 -19.52
N SER A 2 -61.66 43.82 -18.41
CA SER A 2 -60.53 44.58 -17.83
C SER A 2 -59.53 43.75 -17.01
N GLU A 3 -59.98 42.71 -16.31
CA GLU A 3 -59.11 41.88 -15.46
C GLU A 3 -58.09 41.02 -16.21
N GLY A 4 -58.44 40.59 -17.46
CA GLY A 4 -57.53 39.80 -18.27
C GLY A 4 -56.34 40.60 -18.85
N ILE A 5 -56.50 41.91 -19.02
CA ILE A 5 -55.42 42.77 -19.55
C ILE A 5 -54.42 43.13 -18.46
N GLU A 6 -54.87 43.33 -17.22
CA GLU A 6 -53.95 43.55 -16.07
C GLU A 6 -53.08 42.35 -15.76
N ALA A 7 -53.61 41.12 -15.89
CA ALA A 7 -52.82 39.89 -15.69
C ALA A 7 -51.73 39.74 -16.73
N ILE A 8 -51.98 40.09 -18.01
CA ILE A 8 -50.98 40.04 -19.07
C ILE A 8 -49.88 41.10 -18.90
N ILE A 9 -50.24 42.29 -18.44
CA ILE A 9 -49.26 43.36 -18.16
C ILE A 9 -48.35 43.01 -16.99
N LYS A 10 -48.91 42.37 -15.96
CA LYS A 10 -48.16 41.91 -14.77
C LYS A 10 -47.18 40.81 -15.15
N THR A 11 -47.56 39.89 -16.02
CA THR A 11 -46.70 38.79 -16.51
C THR A 11 -45.60 39.34 -17.43
N ALA A 12 -45.88 40.33 -18.26
CA ALA A 12 -44.90 40.96 -19.16
C ALA A 12 -43.84 41.81 -18.40
N LYS A 13 -44.22 42.43 -17.28
CA LYS A 13 -43.29 43.13 -16.37
C LYS A 13 -42.35 42.17 -15.66
N GLY A 14 -42.84 41.02 -15.15
CA GLY A 14 -42.04 40.00 -14.54
C GLY A 14 -40.99 39.37 -15.46
N VAL A 15 -41.32 39.19 -16.75
CA VAL A 15 -40.40 38.68 -17.80
C VAL A 15 -39.29 39.69 -18.15
N ARG A 16 -39.59 41.00 -18.12
CA ARG A 16 -38.57 42.04 -18.32
C ARG A 16 -37.58 42.16 -17.17
N GLU A 17 -38.05 42.11 -15.93
CA GLU A 17 -37.17 42.09 -14.75
C GLU A 17 -36.29 40.85 -14.69
N ALA A 18 -36.80 39.66 -15.08
CA ALA A 18 -36.01 38.43 -15.15
C ALA A 18 -34.89 38.49 -16.22
N ARG A 19 -35.03 39.29 -17.25
CA ARG A 19 -34.02 39.42 -18.32
C ARG A 19 -32.89 40.38 -17.96
N ASP A 20 -33.11 41.36 -17.08
CA ASP A 20 -32.04 42.24 -16.58
C ASP A 20 -31.18 41.61 -15.52
N TYR A 21 -31.71 40.61 -14.76
CA TYR A 21 -30.92 39.82 -13.78
C TYR A 21 -29.97 38.83 -14.43
N SER A 22 -30.21 38.39 -15.68
CA SER A 22 -29.34 37.40 -16.35
C SER A 22 -28.02 37.99 -16.88
N GLY A 23 -27.98 39.31 -17.13
CA GLY A 23 -26.79 40.01 -17.64
C GLY A 23 -25.72 40.32 -16.56
N THR A 24 -26.14 40.49 -15.31
CA THR A 24 -25.23 40.80 -14.22
C THR A 24 -24.68 39.55 -13.47
N ALA A 25 -25.35 38.41 -13.61
CA ALA A 25 -24.92 37.15 -12.97
C ALA A 25 -23.69 36.55 -13.66
N SER A 26 -23.47 36.78 -14.95
CA SER A 26 -22.34 36.18 -15.67
C SER A 26 -20.99 36.87 -15.41
N ILE A 27 -20.98 38.15 -15.04
CA ILE A 27 -19.73 38.89 -14.76
C ILE A 27 -19.26 38.68 -13.32
N THR A 28 -20.18 38.47 -12.37
CA THR A 28 -19.85 38.21 -10.97
C THR A 28 -19.33 36.81 -10.75
N THR A 29 -19.75 35.81 -11.54
CA THR A 29 -19.26 34.41 -11.38
C THR A 29 -17.83 34.20 -11.92
N ALA A 30 -17.41 34.95 -12.94
CA ALA A 30 -16.06 34.85 -13.50
C ALA A 30 -15.01 35.47 -12.57
N ASN A 31 -15.34 36.52 -11.81
CA ASN A 31 -14.42 37.19 -10.90
C ASN A 31 -14.31 36.47 -9.55
N ASN A 32 -15.33 35.68 -9.18
CA ASN A 32 -15.33 34.89 -7.95
C ASN A 32 -14.53 33.57 -8.10
N LYS A 33 -14.50 32.99 -9.33
CA LYS A 33 -13.68 31.79 -9.60
C LYS A 33 -12.17 32.06 -9.47
N ARG A 34 -11.68 33.21 -9.96
CA ARG A 34 -10.25 33.59 -9.86
C ARG A 34 -9.80 33.87 -8.41
N LYS A 35 -10.68 34.41 -7.57
CA LYS A 35 -10.40 34.62 -6.15
C LYS A 35 -10.40 33.34 -5.34
N THR A 36 -11.32 32.39 -5.65
CA THR A 36 -11.37 31.07 -4.98
C THR A 36 -10.14 30.21 -5.34
N ASP A 37 -9.67 30.26 -6.57
CA ASP A 37 -8.46 29.50 -6.95
C ASP A 37 -7.21 30.01 -6.24
N SER A 38 -7.02 31.31 -6.12
CA SER A 38 -5.86 31.87 -5.41
C SER A 38 -5.87 31.61 -3.91
N VAL A 39 -7.03 31.57 -3.28
CA VAL A 39 -7.21 31.25 -1.86
C VAL A 39 -7.01 29.74 -1.62
N PHE A 40 -7.50 28.91 -2.53
CA PHE A 40 -7.30 27.47 -2.49
C PHE A 40 -5.82 27.09 -2.59
N TRP A 41 -5.09 27.65 -3.57
CA TRP A 41 -3.65 27.42 -3.69
C TRP A 41 -2.84 27.94 -2.53
N LYS A 42 -3.19 29.12 -1.98
CA LYS A 42 -2.54 29.68 -0.77
C LYS A 42 -2.78 28.81 0.46
N LYS A 43 -4.01 28.31 0.64
CA LYS A 43 -4.34 27.41 1.74
C LYS A 43 -3.64 26.08 1.59
N LEU A 44 -3.62 25.49 0.38
CA LEU A 44 -2.90 24.27 0.08
C LEU A 44 -1.39 24.42 0.34
N LEU A 45 -0.78 25.51 -0.12
CA LEU A 45 0.64 25.83 0.12
C LEU A 45 0.93 26.06 1.62
N TYR A 46 0.02 26.70 2.35
CA TYR A 46 0.15 26.90 3.78
C TYR A 46 0.03 25.59 4.55
N ASP A 47 -0.97 24.77 4.24
CA ASP A 47 -1.21 23.47 4.89
C ASP A 47 -0.05 22.49 4.60
N TRP A 48 0.47 22.48 3.37
CA TRP A 48 1.65 21.68 3.00
C TRP A 48 2.94 22.25 3.61
N GLY A 49 3.09 23.57 3.62
CA GLY A 49 4.24 24.24 4.24
C GLY A 49 4.27 24.05 5.75
N ALA A 50 3.14 24.17 6.43
CA ALA A 50 3.01 23.90 7.85
C ALA A 50 3.27 22.43 8.17
N GLY A 51 2.76 21.49 7.34
CA GLY A 51 3.01 20.06 7.48
C GLY A 51 4.47 19.67 7.27
N ALA A 52 5.18 20.34 6.36
CA ALA A 52 6.59 20.09 6.08
C ALA A 52 7.54 20.79 7.08
N ALA A 53 7.08 21.82 7.79
CA ALA A 53 7.93 22.65 8.66
C ALA A 53 8.60 21.82 9.78
N ILE A 54 7.85 20.91 10.42
CA ILE A 54 8.39 20.06 11.49
C ILE A 54 9.44 19.08 10.96
N PRO A 55 9.19 18.27 9.90
CA PRO A 55 10.21 17.41 9.33
C PRO A 55 11.47 18.17 8.88
N VAL A 56 11.31 19.32 8.23
CA VAL A 56 12.45 20.14 7.79
C VAL A 56 13.23 20.70 8.98
N ALA A 57 12.54 21.20 10.02
CA ALA A 57 13.20 21.68 11.24
C ALA A 57 13.99 20.56 11.93
N VAL A 58 13.42 19.34 12.03
CA VAL A 58 14.12 18.19 12.61
C VAL A 58 15.35 17.83 11.79
N LEU A 59 15.28 17.79 10.46
CA LEU A 59 16.43 17.54 9.60
C LEU A 59 17.50 18.62 9.70
N ALA A 60 17.10 19.90 9.83
CA ALA A 60 18.03 21.02 10.01
C ALA A 60 18.76 20.93 11.36
N VAL A 61 18.02 20.67 12.44
CA VAL A 61 18.61 20.50 13.78
C VAL A 61 19.57 19.30 13.78
N TRP A 62 19.19 18.18 13.17
CA TRP A 62 20.05 16.99 13.04
C TRP A 62 21.31 17.30 12.23
N GLN A 63 21.19 18.00 11.11
CA GLN A 63 22.35 18.41 10.30
C GLN A 63 23.30 19.32 11.09
N LEU A 64 22.76 20.31 11.80
CA LEU A 64 23.56 21.23 12.60
C LEU A 64 24.26 20.52 13.77
N ALA A 65 23.56 19.64 14.49
CA ALA A 65 24.12 18.87 15.60
C ALA A 65 25.23 17.93 15.13
N GLY A 66 25.05 17.28 13.96
CA GLY A 66 26.08 16.43 13.36
C GLY A 66 27.30 17.22 12.89
N SER A 67 27.09 18.37 12.21
CA SER A 67 28.18 19.23 11.73
C SER A 67 28.94 19.94 12.84
N ALA A 68 28.27 20.25 13.97
CA ALA A 68 28.90 20.84 15.17
C ALA A 68 29.69 19.82 16.01
N GLY A 69 29.65 18.52 15.64
CA GLY A 69 30.35 17.48 16.38
C GLY A 69 29.67 17.07 17.71
N TRP A 70 28.43 17.50 17.94
CA TRP A 70 27.67 17.10 19.13
C TRP A 70 27.24 15.64 19.10
N ILE A 71 27.16 15.07 17.89
CA ILE A 71 26.79 13.68 17.67
C ILE A 71 27.92 13.02 16.89
N SER A 72 28.42 11.89 17.40
CA SER A 72 29.43 11.11 16.69
C SER A 72 28.87 10.58 15.37
N PRO A 73 29.56 10.76 14.23
CA PRO A 73 29.16 10.22 12.93
C PRO A 73 29.04 8.69 12.91
N GLU A 74 29.73 7.98 13.81
CA GLU A 74 29.67 6.53 13.95
C GLU A 74 28.30 6.04 14.42
N PHE A 75 27.58 6.84 15.23
CA PHE A 75 26.24 6.50 15.71
C PHE A 75 25.14 7.09 14.84
N LEU A 76 25.26 8.38 14.50
CA LEU A 76 24.23 9.10 13.75
C LEU A 76 24.90 10.08 12.76
N PRO A 77 25.19 9.64 11.53
CA PRO A 77 25.80 10.50 10.50
C PRO A 77 24.86 11.64 10.12
N ALA A 78 25.44 12.79 9.77
CA ALA A 78 24.64 13.94 9.32
C ALA A 78 23.86 13.63 8.04
N PRO A 79 22.68 14.21 7.82
CA PRO A 79 21.86 13.98 6.63
C PRO A 79 22.61 14.17 5.31
N LEU A 80 23.49 15.16 5.19
CA LEU A 80 24.31 15.38 3.98
C LEU A 80 25.31 14.25 3.76
N THR A 81 25.87 13.67 4.81
CA THR A 81 26.77 12.50 4.71
C THR A 81 26.03 11.27 4.21
N ILE A 82 24.77 11.06 4.64
CA ILE A 82 23.91 10.00 4.13
C ILE A 82 23.59 10.23 2.65
N LEU A 83 23.30 11.47 2.27
CA LEU A 83 23.01 11.84 0.88
C LEU A 83 24.21 11.65 -0.04
N SER A 84 25.44 12.00 0.41
CA SER A 84 26.65 11.73 -0.36
C SER A 84 26.91 10.25 -0.52
N ALA A 85 26.74 9.43 0.54
CA ALA A 85 26.85 7.97 0.43
C ALA A 85 25.82 7.37 -0.53
N PHE A 86 24.57 7.87 -0.53
CA PHE A 86 23.55 7.49 -1.50
C PHE A 86 23.96 7.82 -2.93
N ALA A 87 24.50 9.02 -3.17
CA ALA A 87 24.96 9.44 -4.49
C ALA A 87 26.12 8.56 -4.97
N ASP A 88 27.10 8.30 -4.12
CA ASP A 88 28.28 7.46 -4.44
C ASP A 88 27.87 6.03 -4.84
N LEU A 89 27.00 5.39 -4.05
CA LEU A 89 26.48 4.05 -4.36
C LEU A 89 25.65 4.03 -5.64
N THR A 90 24.93 5.11 -5.93
CA THR A 90 24.12 5.23 -7.15
C THR A 90 25.03 5.37 -8.38
N VAL A 91 26.05 6.25 -8.33
CA VAL A 91 27.01 6.47 -9.43
C VAL A 91 27.81 5.21 -9.74
N LYS A 92 28.19 4.45 -8.72
CA LYS A 92 28.88 3.14 -8.88
C LYS A 92 27.97 2.04 -9.41
N GLY A 93 26.65 2.25 -9.46
CA GLY A 93 25.67 1.25 -9.88
C GLY A 93 25.38 0.17 -8.83
N GLU A 94 26.07 0.17 -7.69
CA GLU A 94 25.90 -0.81 -6.60
C GLU A 94 24.47 -0.78 -6.04
N LEU A 95 23.92 0.42 -5.84
CA LEU A 95 22.59 0.59 -5.29
C LEU A 95 21.51 -0.04 -6.20
N VAL A 96 21.59 0.22 -7.50
CA VAL A 96 20.63 -0.31 -8.50
C VAL A 96 20.69 -1.84 -8.53
N HIS A 97 21.91 -2.40 -8.50
CA HIS A 97 22.13 -3.84 -8.46
C HIS A 97 21.48 -4.46 -7.22
N HIS A 98 21.79 -3.97 -6.02
CA HIS A 98 21.27 -4.52 -4.77
C HIS A 98 19.76 -4.37 -4.65
N VAL A 99 19.19 -3.23 -5.02
CA VAL A 99 17.73 -3.00 -5.05
C VAL A 99 17.05 -3.96 -6.04
N GLY A 100 17.62 -4.15 -7.23
CA GLY A 100 17.07 -5.08 -8.23
C GLY A 100 17.01 -6.52 -7.71
N VAL A 101 18.08 -6.99 -7.06
CA VAL A 101 18.13 -8.32 -6.45
C VAL A 101 17.08 -8.48 -5.34
N SER A 102 16.97 -7.50 -4.44
CA SER A 102 15.99 -7.51 -3.35
C SER A 102 14.55 -7.55 -3.88
N ILE A 103 14.22 -6.71 -4.88
CA ILE A 103 12.89 -6.70 -5.51
C ILE A 103 12.59 -8.05 -6.18
N GLY A 104 13.57 -8.63 -6.89
CA GLY A 104 13.42 -9.94 -7.52
C GLY A 104 13.11 -11.05 -6.52
N ARG A 105 13.87 -11.12 -5.40
CA ARG A 105 13.62 -12.09 -4.32
C ARG A 105 12.26 -11.91 -3.68
N ALA A 106 11.92 -10.65 -3.32
CA ALA A 106 10.61 -10.32 -2.75
C ALA A 106 9.47 -10.74 -3.70
N GLY A 107 9.60 -10.44 -4.99
CA GLY A 107 8.63 -10.80 -6.03
C GLY A 107 8.45 -12.32 -6.15
N ILE A 108 9.53 -13.08 -6.25
CA ILE A 108 9.47 -14.55 -6.38
C ILE A 108 8.85 -15.18 -5.13
N GLY A 109 9.34 -14.84 -3.93
CA GLY A 109 8.83 -15.37 -2.67
C GLY A 109 7.37 -15.01 -2.44
N PHE A 110 6.98 -13.75 -2.74
CA PHE A 110 5.59 -13.28 -2.68
C PHE A 110 4.69 -14.04 -3.67
N LEU A 111 5.12 -14.23 -4.90
CA LEU A 111 4.32 -14.94 -5.91
C LEU A 111 4.09 -16.39 -5.49
N ILE A 112 5.11 -17.12 -5.08
CA ILE A 112 4.98 -18.53 -4.67
C ILE A 112 4.09 -18.64 -3.43
N GLY A 113 4.40 -17.90 -2.36
CA GLY A 113 3.63 -17.94 -1.12
C GLY A 113 2.21 -17.40 -1.30
N GLY A 114 2.05 -16.33 -2.08
CA GLY A 114 0.77 -15.75 -2.42
C GLY A 114 -0.12 -16.71 -3.22
N ILE A 115 0.40 -17.35 -4.26
CA ILE A 115 -0.35 -18.35 -5.05
C ILE A 115 -0.79 -19.50 -4.15
N LEU A 116 0.10 -20.04 -3.31
CA LEU A 116 -0.25 -21.12 -2.38
C LEU A 116 -1.31 -20.66 -1.36
N GLY A 117 -1.15 -19.46 -0.79
CA GLY A 117 -2.12 -18.88 0.14
C GLY A 117 -3.49 -18.65 -0.51
N LEU A 118 -3.51 -18.12 -1.73
CA LEU A 118 -4.76 -17.90 -2.49
C LEU A 118 -5.45 -19.21 -2.82
N LEU A 119 -4.72 -20.20 -3.33
CA LEU A 119 -5.27 -21.50 -3.71
C LEU A 119 -5.83 -22.25 -2.49
N LEU A 120 -5.04 -22.36 -1.41
CA LEU A 120 -5.50 -23.04 -0.19
C LEU A 120 -6.61 -22.27 0.51
N GLY A 121 -6.53 -20.93 0.58
CA GLY A 121 -7.60 -20.10 1.13
C GLY A 121 -8.89 -20.19 0.34
N THR A 122 -8.81 -20.30 -0.99
CA THR A 122 -9.98 -20.51 -1.85
C THR A 122 -10.55 -21.92 -1.65
N LEU A 123 -9.70 -22.94 -1.61
CA LEU A 123 -10.11 -24.33 -1.40
C LEU A 123 -10.84 -24.49 -0.06
N THR A 124 -10.26 -24.00 1.03
CA THR A 124 -10.85 -24.10 2.38
C THR A 124 -12.06 -23.17 2.53
N GLY A 125 -12.07 -22.03 1.86
CA GLY A 125 -13.20 -21.09 1.84
C GLY A 125 -14.43 -21.69 1.17
N LEU A 126 -14.26 -22.35 0.01
CA LEU A 126 -15.36 -22.94 -0.78
C LEU A 126 -15.84 -24.28 -0.23
N PHE A 127 -14.93 -25.15 0.23
CA PHE A 127 -15.24 -26.52 0.62
C PHE A 127 -15.15 -26.72 2.14
N ARG A 128 -16.28 -27.12 2.77
CA ARG A 128 -16.33 -27.39 4.22
C ARG A 128 -15.38 -28.49 4.66
N SER A 129 -15.29 -29.56 3.86
CA SER A 129 -14.38 -30.70 4.16
C SER A 129 -12.92 -30.28 4.15
N ALA A 130 -12.50 -29.46 3.18
CA ALA A 130 -11.16 -28.90 3.13
C ALA A 130 -10.89 -27.96 4.31
N ALA A 131 -11.84 -27.12 4.68
CA ALA A 131 -11.73 -26.27 5.86
C ALA A 131 -11.54 -27.10 7.14
N TYR A 132 -12.37 -28.11 7.34
CA TYR A 132 -12.30 -28.96 8.54
C TYR A 132 -10.95 -29.68 8.65
N LEU A 133 -10.37 -30.10 7.54
CA LEU A 133 -9.11 -30.86 7.51
C LEU A 133 -7.87 -29.96 7.60
N LEU A 134 -7.84 -28.85 6.84
CA LEU A 134 -6.62 -28.05 6.64
C LEU A 134 -6.54 -26.80 7.52
N ASP A 135 -7.67 -26.12 7.76
CA ASP A 135 -7.65 -24.84 8.46
C ASP A 135 -7.10 -24.93 9.89
N PRO A 136 -7.41 -25.96 10.73
CA PRO A 136 -6.82 -26.05 12.07
C PRO A 136 -5.29 -26.10 12.03
N SER A 137 -4.72 -26.86 11.10
CA SER A 137 -3.28 -26.97 10.94
C SER A 137 -2.64 -25.67 10.49
N VAL A 138 -3.25 -24.97 9.54
CA VAL A 138 -2.77 -23.66 9.07
C VAL A 138 -2.86 -22.61 10.18
N GLN A 139 -3.95 -22.62 10.97
CA GLN A 139 -4.12 -21.70 12.09
C GLN A 139 -3.07 -21.91 13.19
N ILE A 140 -2.69 -23.16 13.48
CA ILE A 140 -1.60 -23.48 14.42
C ILE A 140 -0.26 -22.98 13.85
N LEU A 141 0.05 -23.29 12.60
CA LEU A 141 1.30 -22.88 11.96
C LEU A 141 1.45 -21.36 11.89
N ARG A 142 0.36 -20.64 11.71
CA ARG A 142 0.35 -19.16 11.69
C ARG A 142 0.81 -18.54 13.01
N LEU A 143 0.62 -19.22 14.15
CA LEU A 143 1.04 -18.73 15.46
C LEU A 143 2.56 -18.77 15.64
N VAL A 144 3.26 -19.56 14.84
CA VAL A 144 4.72 -19.58 14.84
C VAL A 144 5.24 -18.33 14.14
N PRO A 145 6.05 -17.48 14.82
CA PRO A 145 6.61 -16.29 14.17
C PRO A 145 7.51 -16.71 12.99
N HIS A 146 7.08 -16.42 11.75
CA HIS A 146 7.79 -16.86 10.54
C HIS A 146 9.25 -16.39 10.47
N LEU A 147 9.59 -15.27 11.10
CA LEU A 147 10.98 -14.81 11.20
C LEU A 147 11.81 -15.63 12.18
N ALA A 148 11.20 -16.22 13.19
CA ALA A 148 11.90 -17.08 14.15
C ALA A 148 12.33 -18.42 13.54
N ILE A 149 11.68 -18.87 12.46
CA ILE A 149 12.07 -20.09 11.75
C ILE A 149 13.16 -19.86 10.69
N ALA A 150 13.56 -18.60 10.44
CA ALA A 150 14.57 -18.27 9.44
C ALA A 150 15.91 -19.02 9.64
N PRO A 151 16.49 -19.12 10.85
CA PRO A 151 17.71 -19.90 11.07
C PRO A 151 17.54 -21.38 10.72
N LEU A 152 16.36 -21.96 10.98
CA LEU A 152 16.05 -23.35 10.67
C LEU A 152 15.93 -23.56 9.13
N ILE A 153 15.31 -22.63 8.43
CA ILE A 153 15.24 -22.66 6.97
C ILE A 153 16.65 -22.59 6.37
N ILE A 154 17.51 -21.73 6.92
CA ILE A 154 18.91 -21.62 6.47
C ILE A 154 19.67 -22.92 6.76
N LEU A 155 19.44 -23.55 7.91
CA LEU A 155 20.04 -24.84 8.25
C LEU A 155 19.65 -25.94 7.24
N TRP A 156 18.39 -25.96 6.78
CA TRP A 156 17.91 -26.97 5.84
C TRP A 156 18.31 -26.72 4.39
N PHE A 157 18.28 -25.46 3.96
CA PHE A 157 18.48 -25.09 2.54
C PHE A 157 19.82 -24.39 2.28
N GLY A 158 20.64 -24.14 3.34
CA GLY A 158 21.90 -23.41 3.24
C GLY A 158 21.71 -21.91 3.06
N PHE A 159 22.84 -21.20 2.85
CA PHE A 159 22.86 -19.74 2.65
C PHE A 159 22.50 -19.31 1.21
N GLY A 160 21.99 -20.20 0.39
CA GLY A 160 21.63 -19.94 -1.01
C GLY A 160 20.38 -19.07 -1.21
N GLU A 161 19.98 -18.89 -2.47
CA GLU A 161 18.78 -18.14 -2.84
C GLU A 161 17.49 -18.86 -2.41
N ILE A 162 17.51 -20.19 -2.33
CA ILE A 162 16.35 -20.99 -1.95
C ILE A 162 15.87 -20.63 -0.54
N SER A 163 16.78 -20.57 0.43
CA SER A 163 16.43 -20.22 1.82
C SER A 163 15.78 -18.84 1.92
N LYS A 164 16.28 -17.84 1.18
CA LYS A 164 15.72 -16.49 1.14
C LYS A 164 14.29 -16.50 0.58
N VAL A 165 14.11 -17.17 -0.56
CA VAL A 165 12.78 -17.31 -1.18
C VAL A 165 11.80 -18.03 -0.24
N VAL A 166 12.23 -19.10 0.46
CA VAL A 166 11.38 -19.84 1.41
C VAL A 166 10.99 -18.99 2.61
N ILE A 167 11.91 -18.16 3.16
CA ILE A 167 11.61 -17.23 4.26
C ILE A 167 10.54 -16.22 3.81
N ILE A 168 10.71 -15.61 2.62
CA ILE A 168 9.76 -14.63 2.08
C ILE A 168 8.41 -15.28 1.78
N MET A 169 8.43 -16.47 1.17
CA MET A 169 7.26 -17.28 0.85
C MET A 169 6.45 -17.59 2.11
N SER A 170 7.10 -18.02 3.20
CA SER A 170 6.41 -18.35 4.44
C SER A 170 5.69 -17.13 5.05
N GLY A 171 6.29 -15.94 4.93
CA GLY A 171 5.68 -14.69 5.39
C GLY A 171 4.48 -14.27 4.54
N SER A 172 4.55 -14.46 3.22
CA SER A 172 3.48 -14.04 2.29
C SER A 172 2.29 -14.98 2.26
N PHE A 173 2.47 -16.24 2.60
CA PHE A 173 1.44 -17.27 2.57
C PHE A 173 0.25 -16.98 3.50
N PHE A 174 0.52 -16.78 4.80
CA PHE A 174 -0.53 -16.72 5.82
C PHE A 174 -1.50 -15.55 5.68
N PRO A 175 -1.06 -14.30 5.44
CA PRO A 175 -2.00 -13.19 5.31
C PRO A 175 -2.96 -13.38 4.13
N LEU A 176 -2.49 -13.91 3.00
CA LEU A 176 -3.35 -14.14 1.84
C LEU A 176 -4.29 -15.32 2.06
N TYR A 177 -3.81 -16.41 2.65
CA TYR A 177 -4.66 -17.54 3.02
C TYR A 177 -5.83 -17.10 3.89
N VAL A 178 -5.54 -16.43 5.02
CA VAL A 178 -6.56 -16.04 6.00
C VAL A 178 -7.58 -15.07 5.41
N ASN A 179 -7.11 -14.02 4.72
CA ASN A 179 -7.99 -13.02 4.14
C ASN A 179 -8.84 -13.57 2.99
N THR A 180 -8.30 -14.51 2.21
CA THR A 180 -9.06 -15.23 1.17
C THR A 180 -10.12 -16.14 1.79
N PHE A 181 -9.73 -16.96 2.78
CA PHE A 181 -10.65 -17.84 3.52
C PHE A 181 -11.79 -17.03 4.16
N MET A 182 -11.46 -16.00 4.93
CA MET A 182 -12.44 -15.14 5.61
C MET A 182 -13.32 -14.37 4.60
N GLY A 183 -12.75 -13.88 3.50
CA GLY A 183 -13.49 -13.18 2.46
C GLY A 183 -14.55 -14.07 1.80
N ILE A 184 -14.22 -15.34 1.55
CA ILE A 184 -15.16 -16.31 0.96
C ILE A 184 -16.22 -16.75 1.99
N ARG A 185 -15.83 -17.03 3.23
CA ARG A 185 -16.74 -17.46 4.30
C ARG A 185 -17.61 -16.33 4.84
N GLY A 186 -17.18 -15.08 4.71
CA GLY A 186 -17.92 -13.90 5.16
C GLY A 186 -18.99 -13.40 4.19
N VAL A 187 -19.23 -14.10 3.07
CA VAL A 187 -20.31 -13.73 2.13
C VAL A 187 -21.67 -13.88 2.79
N ASP A 188 -22.50 -12.83 2.73
CA ASP A 188 -23.82 -12.79 3.37
C ASP A 188 -24.73 -13.91 2.84
N ASN A 189 -25.35 -14.64 3.77
CA ASN A 189 -26.29 -15.72 3.47
C ASN A 189 -27.50 -15.25 2.64
N LYS A 190 -27.94 -14.00 2.79
CA LYS A 190 -29.02 -13.40 2.00
C LYS A 190 -28.71 -13.42 0.50
N LEU A 191 -27.44 -13.22 0.14
CA LEU A 191 -27.01 -13.30 -1.27
C LEU A 191 -27.13 -14.71 -1.83
N PHE A 192 -26.93 -15.74 -1.02
CA PHE A 192 -27.15 -17.14 -1.44
C PHE A 192 -28.64 -17.47 -1.63
N GLU A 193 -29.54 -16.85 -0.85
CA GLU A 193 -30.99 -16.97 -1.03
C GLU A 193 -31.41 -16.36 -2.37
N VAL A 194 -30.94 -15.15 -2.68
CA VAL A 194 -31.18 -14.50 -3.99
C VAL A 194 -30.65 -15.34 -5.14
N ALA A 195 -29.42 -15.89 -5.02
CA ALA A 195 -28.85 -16.75 -6.03
C ALA A 195 -29.62 -18.06 -6.23
N ARG A 196 -30.31 -18.56 -5.18
CA ARG A 196 -31.19 -19.74 -5.28
C ARG A 196 -32.47 -19.41 -6.03
N VAL A 197 -33.10 -18.27 -5.73
CA VAL A 197 -34.31 -17.81 -6.44
C VAL A 197 -34.03 -17.56 -7.91
N LEU A 198 -32.84 -17.00 -8.24
CA LEU A 198 -32.39 -16.77 -9.63
C LEU A 198 -31.92 -18.04 -10.33
N GLY A 199 -31.95 -19.21 -9.70
CA GLY A 199 -31.56 -20.47 -10.31
C GLY A 199 -30.06 -20.60 -10.64
N PHE A 200 -29.17 -19.90 -9.92
CA PHE A 200 -27.74 -19.94 -10.19
C PHE A 200 -27.15 -21.34 -10.02
N SER A 201 -26.45 -21.81 -11.04
CA SER A 201 -25.63 -23.02 -10.95
C SER A 201 -24.47 -22.86 -9.96
N PRO A 202 -23.86 -23.95 -9.46
CA PRO A 202 -22.71 -23.86 -8.54
C PRO A 202 -21.58 -22.96 -9.05
N LEU A 203 -21.22 -23.05 -10.32
CA LEU A 203 -20.18 -22.25 -10.95
C LEU A 203 -20.59 -20.76 -11.05
N GLN A 204 -21.86 -20.48 -11.34
CA GLN A 204 -22.39 -19.12 -11.36
C GLN A 204 -22.36 -18.50 -9.96
N LYS A 205 -22.69 -19.28 -8.90
CA LYS A 205 -22.57 -18.82 -7.51
C LYS A 205 -21.13 -18.40 -7.18
N VAL A 206 -20.14 -19.20 -7.58
CA VAL A 206 -18.72 -18.86 -7.35
C VAL A 206 -18.33 -17.61 -8.12
N ARG A 207 -18.58 -17.55 -9.44
CA ARG A 207 -18.08 -16.45 -10.29
C ARG A 207 -18.83 -15.13 -10.14
N ARG A 208 -20.17 -15.15 -9.92
CA ARG A 208 -21.01 -13.96 -9.91
C ARG A 208 -21.36 -13.45 -8.52
N LEU A 209 -21.16 -14.28 -7.48
CA LEU A 209 -21.54 -13.93 -6.12
C LEU A 209 -20.34 -14.03 -5.18
N ILE A 210 -19.75 -15.23 -4.99
CA ILE A 210 -18.71 -15.43 -3.97
C ILE A 210 -17.44 -14.65 -4.31
N LEU A 211 -16.92 -14.79 -5.54
CA LEU A 211 -15.66 -14.18 -5.93
C LEU A 211 -15.71 -12.63 -5.89
N PRO A 212 -16.73 -11.96 -6.43
CA PRO A 212 -16.87 -10.51 -6.29
C PRO A 212 -17.03 -10.05 -4.83
N ALA A 213 -17.82 -10.78 -4.03
CA ALA A 213 -18.02 -10.44 -2.63
C ALA A 213 -16.75 -10.66 -1.77
N ALA A 214 -15.93 -11.67 -2.09
CA ALA A 214 -14.67 -11.96 -1.41
C ALA A 214 -13.51 -11.06 -1.87
N LEU A 215 -13.62 -10.43 -3.04
CA LEU A 215 -12.53 -9.66 -3.66
C LEU A 215 -11.91 -8.59 -2.75
N PRO A 216 -12.68 -7.82 -1.95
CA PRO A 216 -12.09 -6.88 -0.99
C PRO A 216 -11.17 -7.55 0.02
N GLY A 217 -11.55 -8.72 0.54
CA GLY A 217 -10.74 -9.51 1.45
C GLY A 217 -9.47 -10.04 0.77
N ILE A 218 -9.60 -10.56 -0.44
CA ILE A 218 -8.46 -11.07 -1.22
C ILE A 218 -7.45 -9.95 -1.51
N LEU A 219 -7.89 -8.77 -1.93
CA LEU A 219 -7.00 -7.62 -2.19
C LEU A 219 -6.31 -7.12 -0.92
N LEU A 220 -7.04 -7.06 0.20
CA LEU A 220 -6.44 -6.77 1.50
C LEU A 220 -5.38 -7.83 1.86
N GLY A 221 -5.69 -9.11 1.65
CA GLY A 221 -4.76 -10.22 1.85
C GLY A 221 -3.50 -10.09 1.01
N LEU A 222 -3.62 -9.75 -0.28
CA LEU A 222 -2.49 -9.50 -1.18
C LEU A 222 -1.59 -8.37 -0.67
N ARG A 223 -2.17 -7.27 -0.25
CA ARG A 223 -1.42 -6.13 0.27
C ARG A 223 -0.69 -6.48 1.56
N LEU A 224 -1.34 -7.14 2.51
CA LEU A 224 -0.73 -7.59 3.76
C LEU A 224 0.35 -8.64 3.52
N SER A 225 0.12 -9.58 2.60
CA SER A 225 1.11 -10.58 2.19
C SER A 225 2.38 -9.95 1.66
N MET A 226 2.27 -8.94 0.80
CA MET A 226 3.43 -8.25 0.26
C MET A 226 4.17 -7.46 1.34
N ALA A 227 3.46 -6.83 2.28
CA ALA A 227 4.08 -6.13 3.40
C ALA A 227 4.89 -7.09 4.28
N VAL A 228 4.34 -8.27 4.60
CA VAL A 228 5.05 -9.29 5.41
C VAL A 228 6.19 -9.93 4.62
N ALA A 229 6.04 -10.16 3.31
CA ALA A 229 7.10 -10.62 2.43
C ALA A 229 8.29 -9.64 2.42
N TRP A 230 8.00 -8.33 2.38
CA TRP A 230 9.01 -7.28 2.42
C TRP A 230 9.80 -7.26 3.73
N ILE A 231 9.13 -7.47 4.86
CA ILE A 231 9.79 -7.63 6.17
C ILE A 231 10.64 -8.90 6.20
N GLY A 232 10.11 -10.01 5.69
CA GLY A 232 10.83 -11.29 5.59
C GLY A 232 12.09 -11.20 4.74
N LEU A 233 12.05 -10.43 3.64
CA LEU A 233 13.21 -10.15 2.79
C LEU A 233 14.36 -9.51 3.57
N VAL A 234 14.06 -8.49 4.39
CA VAL A 234 15.09 -7.79 5.19
C VAL A 234 15.85 -8.78 6.05
N VAL A 235 15.12 -9.65 6.76
CA VAL A 235 15.71 -10.65 7.65
C VAL A 235 16.51 -11.70 6.86
N ALA A 236 15.95 -12.19 5.75
CA ALA A 236 16.60 -13.17 4.89
C ALA A 236 17.94 -12.65 4.31
N GLU A 237 17.99 -11.37 3.96
CA GLU A 237 19.20 -10.75 3.42
C GLU A 237 20.23 -10.39 4.49
N LEU A 238 19.81 -10.00 5.70
CA LEU A 238 20.71 -9.68 6.80
C LEU A 238 21.46 -10.91 7.33
N ILE A 239 20.83 -12.10 7.31
CA ILE A 239 21.41 -13.30 7.94
C ILE A 239 22.40 -14.01 7.02
N GLY A 240 22.22 -14.01 5.71
CA GLY A 240 23.08 -14.88 4.90
C GLY A 240 23.08 -14.55 3.40
N SER A 241 23.04 -13.28 3.05
CA SER A 241 23.10 -12.87 1.65
C SER A 241 24.49 -12.40 1.24
N GLN A 242 24.79 -12.53 -0.07
CA GLN A 242 25.97 -11.95 -0.72
C GLN A 242 25.58 -10.81 -1.67
N SER A 243 24.31 -10.44 -1.70
CA SER A 243 23.77 -9.35 -2.51
C SER A 243 22.39 -8.94 -1.98
N GLY A 244 21.90 -7.77 -2.38
CA GLY A 244 20.65 -7.21 -1.90
C GLY A 244 20.87 -6.06 -0.93
N VAL A 245 19.81 -5.31 -0.62
CA VAL A 245 19.89 -4.13 0.25
C VAL A 245 20.23 -4.54 1.70
N GLY A 246 19.71 -5.68 2.17
CA GLY A 246 20.05 -6.19 3.49
C GLY A 246 21.51 -6.62 3.58
N PHE A 247 22.07 -7.20 2.52
CA PHE A 247 23.52 -7.47 2.43
C PHE A 247 24.33 -6.17 2.53
N LEU A 248 23.97 -5.14 1.77
CA LEU A 248 24.62 -3.83 1.81
C LEU A 248 24.63 -3.24 3.21
N ILE A 249 23.54 -3.37 3.96
CA ILE A 249 23.46 -2.95 5.37
C ILE A 249 24.43 -3.78 6.25
N ASN A 250 24.44 -5.09 6.06
CA ASN A 250 25.29 -5.98 6.88
C ASN A 250 26.79 -5.75 6.60
N GLU A 251 27.18 -5.57 5.34
CA GLU A 251 28.54 -5.22 4.92
C GLU A 251 28.95 -3.86 5.50
N ALA A 252 28.09 -2.85 5.37
CA ALA A 252 28.32 -1.53 5.95
C ALA A 252 28.48 -1.57 7.48
N LYS A 253 27.73 -2.43 8.15
CA LYS A 253 27.84 -2.66 9.60
C LYS A 253 29.23 -3.25 9.96
N GLN A 254 29.71 -4.23 9.19
CA GLN A 254 31.04 -4.83 9.41
C GLN A 254 32.18 -3.83 9.18
N ASN A 255 31.99 -2.92 8.24
CA ASN A 255 32.95 -1.86 7.90
C ASN A 255 32.75 -0.58 8.72
N SER A 256 31.87 -0.58 9.74
CA SER A 256 31.54 0.59 10.58
C SER A 256 31.08 1.82 9.77
N ASN A 257 30.49 1.60 8.57
CA ASN A 257 30.00 2.66 7.69
C ASN A 257 28.50 2.92 7.94
N THR A 258 28.22 3.68 9.01
CA THR A 258 26.85 3.96 9.44
C THR A 258 26.07 4.74 8.39
N ALA A 259 26.69 5.59 7.58
CA ALA A 259 25.99 6.33 6.52
C ALA A 259 25.35 5.38 5.49
N VAL A 260 26.05 4.33 5.06
CA VAL A 260 25.51 3.31 4.15
C VAL A 260 24.40 2.48 4.80
N ILE A 261 24.47 2.22 6.12
CA ILE A 261 23.37 1.57 6.85
C ILE A 261 22.09 2.40 6.73
N PHE A 262 22.20 3.73 6.96
CA PHE A 262 21.05 4.64 6.81
C PHE A 262 20.52 4.67 5.37
N VAL A 263 21.40 4.66 4.38
CA VAL A 263 21.01 4.55 2.95
C VAL A 263 20.17 3.30 2.73
N GLY A 264 20.61 2.12 3.21
CA GLY A 264 19.88 0.87 3.06
C GLY A 264 18.51 0.90 3.75
N ILE A 265 18.43 1.46 4.97
CA ILE A 265 17.15 1.63 5.70
C ILE A 265 16.19 2.54 4.93
N LEU A 266 16.68 3.68 4.42
CA LEU A 266 15.87 4.60 3.62
C LEU A 266 15.38 3.96 2.32
N ILE A 267 16.21 3.17 1.64
CA ILE A 267 15.80 2.41 0.45
C ILE A 267 14.70 1.42 0.78
N PHE A 268 14.83 0.65 1.88
CA PHE A 268 13.77 -0.25 2.31
C PHE A 268 12.46 0.49 2.58
N ALA A 269 12.51 1.67 3.22
CA ALA A 269 11.34 2.48 3.49
C ALA A 269 10.69 3.04 2.20
N VAL A 270 11.51 3.56 1.27
CA VAL A 270 11.02 4.13 0.00
C VAL A 270 10.41 3.04 -0.88
N VAL A 271 11.12 1.94 -1.09
CA VAL A 271 10.63 0.84 -1.94
C VAL A 271 9.40 0.19 -1.32
N GLY A 272 9.38 -0.03 -0.01
CA GLY A 272 8.20 -0.53 0.71
C GLY A 272 6.99 0.40 0.55
N LYS A 273 7.20 1.71 0.64
CA LYS A 273 6.15 2.70 0.40
C LYS A 273 5.64 2.70 -1.04
N LEU A 274 6.53 2.55 -2.03
CA LEU A 274 6.15 2.44 -3.44
C LEU A 274 5.29 1.20 -3.68
N ILE A 275 5.70 0.06 -3.13
CA ILE A 275 4.96 -1.20 -3.20
C ILE A 275 3.56 -1.04 -2.56
N ASP A 276 3.46 -0.52 -1.33
CA ASP A 276 2.17 -0.27 -0.68
C ASP A 276 1.27 0.66 -1.49
N SER A 277 1.85 1.72 -2.07
CA SER A 277 1.13 2.65 -2.93
C SER A 277 0.60 1.99 -4.20
N LEU A 278 1.38 1.09 -4.82
CA LEU A 278 0.96 0.31 -5.97
C LEU A 278 -0.25 -0.57 -5.62
N PHE A 279 -0.21 -1.29 -4.49
CA PHE A 279 -1.35 -2.11 -4.05
C PHE A 279 -2.60 -1.28 -3.75
N ARG A 280 -2.46 -0.09 -3.17
CA ARG A 280 -3.59 0.86 -2.98
C ARG A 280 -4.23 1.29 -4.30
N VAL A 281 -3.42 1.53 -5.34
CA VAL A 281 -3.95 1.89 -6.67
C VAL A 281 -4.71 0.70 -7.27
N ILE A 282 -4.16 -0.51 -7.16
CA ILE A 282 -4.82 -1.74 -7.60
C ILE A 282 -6.14 -1.92 -6.86
N GLU A 283 -6.15 -1.80 -5.53
CA GLU A 283 -7.33 -1.91 -4.68
C GLU A 283 -8.42 -0.91 -5.11
N ARG A 284 -8.09 0.36 -5.28
CA ARG A 284 -9.03 1.39 -5.75
C ARG A 284 -9.62 1.08 -7.13
N LYS A 285 -8.80 0.57 -8.06
CA LYS A 285 -9.25 0.24 -9.41
C LYS A 285 -10.20 -0.97 -9.43
N PHE A 286 -9.95 -1.98 -8.60
CA PHE A 286 -10.76 -3.19 -8.55
C PHE A 286 -11.97 -3.10 -7.61
N LEU A 287 -12.02 -2.12 -6.71
CA LEU A 287 -13.11 -1.90 -5.75
C LEU A 287 -13.88 -0.60 -5.98
N TYR A 288 -13.93 -0.12 -7.23
CA TYR A 288 -14.61 1.14 -7.57
C TYR A 288 -16.12 1.14 -7.25
N TRP A 289 -16.74 -0.04 -7.14
CA TRP A 289 -18.16 -0.20 -6.79
C TRP A 289 -18.44 -0.20 -5.28
N ARG A 290 -17.42 -0.21 -4.44
CA ARG A 290 -17.60 -0.22 -3.00
C ARG A 290 -17.73 1.21 -2.50
N ASP A 291 -18.92 1.55 -1.99
CA ASP A 291 -19.12 2.81 -1.26
C ASP A 291 -18.23 2.80 -0.02
N SER A 292 -17.12 3.52 -0.10
CA SER A 292 -16.31 3.80 1.08
C SER A 292 -16.79 5.13 1.64
N TYR A 293 -17.25 5.12 2.90
CA TYR A 293 -17.49 6.35 3.65
C TYR A 293 -16.21 7.19 3.64
N GLN A 294 -16.23 8.29 2.90
CA GLN A 294 -15.20 9.32 2.95
C GLN A 294 -15.68 10.30 4.01
N GLY A 295 -15.25 10.07 5.28
CA GLY A 295 -15.49 10.97 6.38
C GLY A 295 -14.94 12.36 6.16
#